data_43e2b9839017e27c4d3dfed329c08ac3
#
_entry.id   43e2b9839017e27c4d3dfed329c08ac3
#
_cell.length_a   1.000
_cell.length_b   1.000
_cell.length_c   1.000
_cell.angle_alpha   90.00
_cell.angle_beta   90.00
_cell.angle_gamma   90.00
#
_symmetry.space_group_name_H-M   'P 1'
#
loop_
_entity.id
_entity.type
_entity.pdbx_description
1 polymer ?
#
loop_
_entity_poly.entity_id
_entity_poly.type
_entity_poly.pdbx_seq_one_letter_code
_entity_poly.pdbx_strand_id
1 'polypeptide(L)'
;MTNNSLLLTESKVWIKRKDAPGEVVRVIPDMESNGRVTAYQLYTAFEQNPDYLGQILFDNEGYWIYDGDILTVAEQEQVARFILKGEG
;
A
#
# COMPACT_ATOMS: atom_id res chain seq x y z
N MET A 1 -0.50 22.53 9.98
CA MET A 1 0.15 21.78 9.88
C MET A 1 -0.26 20.64 9.31
N THR A 2 0.24 20.16 8.67
CA THR A 2 -0.23 19.21 8.09
C THR A 2 0.08 18.07 8.41
N ASN A 3 -0.25 17.34 8.45
CA ASN A 3 -0.08 16.25 8.79
C ASN A 3 -0.11 15.27 7.93
N ASN A 4 0.42 15.19 6.96
CA ASN A 4 0.48 14.22 6.19
C ASN A 4 1.07 13.16 6.84
N SER A 5 0.47 12.26 7.32
CA SER A 5 0.98 11.15 7.95
C SER A 5 1.09 9.97 7.06
N LEU A 6 1.36 10.14 5.85
CA LEU A 6 1.54 9.01 4.93
C LEU A 6 2.74 8.17 5.38
N LEU A 7 2.63 6.88 5.13
CA LEU A 7 3.69 5.94 5.49
C LEU A 7 4.99 6.31 4.81
N LEU A 8 6.08 6.32 5.54
CA LEU A 8 7.38 6.70 5.00
C LEU A 8 8.41 5.58 5.00
N THR A 9 8.10 4.45 5.62
CA THR A 9 9.07 3.36 5.69
C THR A 9 8.40 2.07 5.26
N GLU A 10 9.20 1.12 4.83
CA GLU A 10 8.69 -0.18 4.44
C GLU A 10 7.97 -0.81 5.61
N SER A 11 6.79 -1.34 5.38
CA SER A 11 5.96 -1.89 6.44
C SER A 11 5.18 -3.08 5.93
N LYS A 12 4.51 -3.78 6.81
CA LYS A 12 3.68 -4.90 6.46
C LYS A 12 2.29 -4.66 6.99
N VAL A 13 1.28 -4.96 6.19
CA VAL A 13 -0.10 -4.79 6.59
C VAL A 13 -0.83 -6.09 6.40
N TRP A 14 -1.69 -6.45 7.35
CA TRP A 14 -2.49 -7.64 7.24
C TRP A 14 -3.81 -7.25 6.63
N ILE A 15 -4.14 -7.82 5.48
CA ILE A 15 -5.43 -7.57 4.85
C ILE A 15 -6.34 -8.74 5.11
N LYS A 16 -7.60 -8.45 5.37
CA LYS A 16 -8.58 -9.47 5.65
C LYS A 16 -9.38 -9.77 4.41
N ARG A 17 -9.75 -11.02 4.25
CA ARG A 17 -10.56 -11.45 3.12
C ARG A 17 -11.80 -12.13 3.64
N LYS A 18 -12.87 -12.00 2.84
CA LYS A 18 -14.12 -12.50 3.30
C LYS A 18 -14.19 -13.98 3.23
N ASP A 19 -13.80 -14.59 2.17
CA ASP A 19 -13.95 -16.00 1.97
C ASP A 19 -12.63 -16.73 1.90
N ALA A 20 -11.60 -16.19 2.44
CA ALA A 20 -10.28 -16.79 2.36
C ALA A 20 -9.43 -16.30 3.52
N PRO A 21 -8.35 -16.97 3.84
CA PRO A 21 -7.46 -16.52 4.91
C PRO A 21 -6.90 -15.16 4.53
N GLY A 22 -6.64 -14.35 5.51
CA GLY A 22 -6.01 -13.06 5.28
C GLY A 22 -4.59 -13.23 4.80
N GLU A 23 -3.99 -12.13 4.41
CA GLU A 23 -2.63 -12.19 3.89
C GLU A 23 -1.87 -10.97 4.36
N VAL A 24 -0.57 -11.10 4.54
CA VAL A 24 0.28 -9.97 4.89
C VAL A 24 0.89 -9.43 3.61
N VAL A 25 0.75 -8.14 3.40
CA VAL A 25 1.26 -7.47 2.22
C VAL A 25 2.41 -6.56 2.65
N ARG A 26 3.53 -6.62 1.93
CA ARG A 26 4.64 -5.74 2.19
C ARG A 26 4.43 -4.46 1.39
N VAL A 27 4.53 -3.32 2.04
CA VAL A 27 4.31 -2.03 1.42
C VAL A 27 5.63 -1.27 1.43
N ILE A 28 6.13 -0.93 0.27
CA ILE A 28 7.43 -0.27 0.15
C ILE A 28 7.24 1.10 -0.50
N PRO A 29 7.44 2.18 0.27
CA PRO A 29 7.34 3.51 -0.32
C PRO A 29 8.41 3.71 -1.38
N ASP A 30 8.01 4.28 -2.50
CA ASP A 30 8.94 4.55 -3.58
C ASP A 30 9.35 6.00 -3.47
N MET A 31 10.50 6.24 -2.94
CA MET A 31 10.94 7.58 -2.64
C MET A 31 11.45 8.33 -3.87
N GLU A 32 11.41 7.68 -5.02
CA GLU A 32 11.83 8.38 -6.21
C GLU A 32 10.68 9.04 -6.91
N SER A 33 9.52 9.12 -6.29
CA SER A 33 8.40 9.77 -6.91
C SER A 33 8.71 11.23 -7.12
N ASN A 34 7.97 11.85 -8.00
CA ASN A 34 8.30 13.19 -8.46
C ASN A 34 7.78 14.30 -7.55
N GLY A 35 7.40 14.02 -6.34
CA GLY A 35 6.93 15.04 -5.42
C GLY A 35 5.46 15.34 -5.49
N ARG A 36 4.78 15.02 -6.57
CA ARG A 36 3.36 15.23 -6.63
C ARG A 36 2.63 13.96 -6.31
N VAL A 37 3.20 12.83 -6.55
CA VAL A 37 2.58 11.55 -6.36
C VAL A 37 3.57 10.67 -5.64
N THR A 38 3.13 9.99 -4.61
CA THR A 38 3.97 9.03 -3.90
C THR A 38 3.46 7.65 -4.21
N ALA A 39 4.32 6.80 -4.70
CA ALA A 39 3.96 5.45 -5.08
C ALA A 39 4.34 4.48 -3.97
N TYR A 40 3.48 3.49 -3.74
CA TYR A 40 3.76 2.45 -2.76
C TYR A 40 3.70 1.12 -3.49
N GLN A 41 4.83 0.44 -3.53
CA GLN A 41 4.92 -0.85 -4.23
C GLN A 41 4.49 -1.95 -3.29
N LEU A 42 3.70 -2.89 -3.77
CA LEU A 42 3.09 -3.92 -2.94
C LEU A 42 3.58 -5.30 -3.35
N TYR A 43 3.98 -6.09 -2.36
CA TYR A 43 4.48 -7.42 -2.61
C TYR A 43 3.94 -8.37 -1.57
N THR A 44 3.92 -9.65 -1.86
CA THR A 44 3.63 -10.65 -0.83
C THR A 44 4.76 -10.62 0.19
N ALA A 45 4.43 -10.89 1.45
CA ALA A 45 5.43 -10.92 2.51
C ALA A 45 5.80 -12.36 2.80
N PHE A 46 6.92 -12.55 3.45
CA PHE A 46 7.35 -13.85 3.97
C PHE A 46 7.61 -14.92 2.92
N GLU A 47 7.81 -14.55 1.68
CA GLU A 47 8.11 -15.53 0.66
C GLU A 47 9.49 -15.28 0.10
N GLN A 48 10.15 -16.36 -0.30
CA GLN A 48 11.46 -16.22 -0.85
C GLN A 48 11.42 -15.46 -2.15
N ASN A 49 10.43 -15.68 -2.96
CA ASN A 49 10.30 -14.96 -4.21
C ASN A 49 8.99 -14.22 -4.16
N PRO A 50 8.99 -13.02 -3.60
CA PRO A 50 7.73 -12.30 -3.42
C PRO A 50 7.08 -11.95 -4.75
N ASP A 51 5.77 -12.06 -4.79
CA ASP A 51 5.03 -11.66 -5.97
C ASP A 51 4.70 -10.19 -5.88
N TYR A 52 4.78 -9.52 -7.00
CA TYR A 52 4.42 -8.11 -7.09
C TYR A 52 2.91 -8.01 -7.19
N LEU A 53 2.31 -7.24 -6.33
CA LEU A 53 0.86 -7.13 -6.27
C LEU A 53 0.33 -5.84 -6.89
N GLY A 54 1.20 -4.99 -7.36
CA GLY A 54 0.79 -3.70 -7.93
C GLY A 54 1.27 -2.55 -7.09
N GLN A 55 0.76 -1.37 -7.36
CA GLN A 55 1.18 -0.20 -6.61
C GLN A 55 -0.03 0.68 -6.31
N ILE A 56 0.05 1.44 -5.25
CA ILE A 56 -0.95 2.44 -4.92
C ILE A 56 -0.28 3.79 -5.01
N LEU A 57 -0.91 4.72 -5.70
CA LEU A 57 -0.36 6.04 -5.93
C LEU A 57 -1.21 7.06 -5.19
N PHE A 58 -0.58 7.86 -4.36
CA PHE A 58 -1.27 8.90 -3.61
C PHE A 58 -0.86 10.28 -4.13
N ASP A 59 -1.82 11.18 -4.26
CA ASP A 59 -1.49 12.55 -4.62
C ASP A 59 -1.36 13.38 -3.34
N ASN A 60 -1.14 14.68 -3.52
CA ASN A 60 -0.92 15.55 -2.38
C ASN A 60 -2.15 15.77 -1.53
N GLU A 61 -3.31 15.41 -2.02
CA GLU A 61 -4.53 15.64 -1.28
C GLU A 61 -5.08 14.38 -0.64
N GLY A 62 -4.35 13.30 -0.73
CA GLY A 62 -4.78 12.06 -0.10
C GLY A 62 -5.64 11.17 -0.97
N TYR A 63 -5.87 11.54 -2.21
CA TYR A 63 -6.58 10.67 -3.14
C TYR A 63 -5.62 9.61 -3.67
N TRP A 64 -6.13 8.43 -3.92
CA TRP A 64 -5.28 7.35 -4.35
C TRP A 64 -5.94 6.50 -5.43
N ILE A 65 -5.11 5.85 -6.21
CA ILE A 65 -5.57 4.86 -7.16
C ILE A 65 -4.69 3.63 -7.02
N TYR A 66 -5.23 2.50 -7.40
CA TYR A 66 -4.47 1.26 -7.42
C TYR A 66 -4.14 0.92 -8.87
N ASP A 67 -2.87 0.63 -9.13
CA ASP A 67 -2.41 0.28 -10.46
C ASP A 67 -1.99 -1.19 -10.39
N GLY A 68 -2.85 -2.08 -10.79
CA GLY A 68 -2.60 -3.51 -10.78
C GLY A 68 -3.89 -4.25 -11.02
N ASP A 69 -3.83 -5.57 -11.05
CA ASP A 69 -5.02 -6.33 -11.32
C ASP A 69 -5.13 -7.54 -10.40
N ILE A 70 -4.54 -7.49 -9.23
CA ILE A 70 -4.56 -8.61 -8.31
C ILE A 70 -5.44 -8.35 -7.09
N LEU A 71 -5.39 -7.16 -6.54
CA LEU A 71 -6.13 -6.88 -5.32
C LEU A 71 -7.56 -6.45 -5.64
N THR A 72 -8.50 -6.94 -4.86
CA THR A 72 -9.88 -6.47 -4.97
C THR A 72 -10.00 -5.08 -4.40
N VAL A 73 -11.12 -4.43 -4.64
CA VAL A 73 -11.36 -3.09 -4.11
C VAL A 73 -11.27 -3.08 -2.59
N ALA A 74 -11.85 -4.08 -1.94
CA ALA A 74 -11.81 -4.15 -0.48
C ALA A 74 -10.38 -4.30 0.03
N GLU A 75 -9.56 -5.06 -0.67
CA GLU A 75 -8.17 -5.24 -0.27
C GLU A 75 -7.38 -3.96 -0.51
N GLN A 76 -7.64 -3.29 -1.63
CA GLN A 76 -6.96 -2.02 -1.92
C GLN A 76 -7.28 -1.01 -0.84
N GLU A 77 -8.52 -0.96 -0.39
CA GLU A 77 -8.91 0.02 0.62
C GLU A 77 -8.24 -0.25 1.95
N GLN A 78 -8.03 -1.49 2.30
CA GLN A 78 -7.35 -1.81 3.56
C GLN A 78 -5.91 -1.34 3.51
N VAL A 79 -5.23 -1.56 2.39
CA VAL A 79 -3.85 -1.13 2.25
C VAL A 79 -3.76 0.39 2.22
N ALA A 80 -4.65 1.05 1.49
CA ALA A 80 -4.63 2.50 1.40
C ALA A 80 -4.88 3.13 2.76
N ARG A 81 -5.79 2.55 3.54
CA ARG A 81 -6.08 3.09 4.86
C ARG A 81 -4.88 2.95 5.78
N PHE A 82 -4.16 1.83 5.67
CA PHE A 82 -2.95 1.63 6.45
C PHE A 82 -1.90 2.68 6.09
N ILE A 83 -1.73 2.96 4.79
CA ILE A 83 -0.76 3.96 4.35
C ILE A 83 -1.15 5.34 4.85
N LEU A 84 -2.44 5.65 4.81
CA LEU A 84 -2.89 6.97 5.27
C LEU A 84 -2.68 7.19 6.76
N LYS A 85 -2.64 6.13 7.54
CA LYS A 85 -2.37 6.30 8.95
C LYS A 85 -0.91 6.53 9.23
N GLY A 86 -0.06 6.19 8.31
CA GLY A 86 1.37 6.45 8.48
C GLY A 86 2.05 5.66 9.55
N GLU A 87 1.43 4.56 10.00
CA GLU A 87 2.04 3.80 11.06
C GLU A 87 2.77 2.64 10.50
N GLY A 88 3.97 2.48 10.79
CA GLY A 88 4.79 1.41 10.28
C GLY A 88 4.80 0.18 11.12
#